data_5d381ed9e19fe5f1f247c5fba980a44d
#
_entry.id   5d381ed9e19fe5f1f247c5fba980a44d
#
_cell.length_a   1.000
_cell.length_b   1.000
_cell.length_c   1.000
_cell.angle_alpha   90.00
_cell.angle_beta   90.00
_cell.angle_gamma   90.00
#
_symmetry.space_group_name_H-M   'P 1'
#
loop_
_entity.id
_entity.type
_entity.pdbx_description
1 polymer ?
#
loop_
_entity_poly.entity_id
_entity_poly.type
_entity_poly.pdbx_seq_one_letter_code
_entity_poly.pdbx_strand_id
1 'polypeptide(L)'
;MPKYASGKHAKAISDRSGLEFPYNEMVREWNGSLVHMSEYEPKQPQLEPKPMSADAISLANIRPARTENPVSYFLPVDAFETYAASSGVINVTAPGHGLTTSTTYRFRGQPTTSPGTGTPTNAVFAYANPENFDGISGSNIAKAAGYTITTGLYVNDARVSTDYAVANFFFFTVDTDTATKGGVIGGGNGCSVGPVTLSA
;
A
#
# COMPACT_ATOMS: atom_id res chain seq x y z
N MET A 1 -40.85 -27.64 41.03
CA MET A 1 -39.90 -26.79 40.33
C MET A 1 -39.36 -27.58 39.11
N PRO A 2 -39.38 -27.02 37.90
CA PRO A 2 -38.75 -27.69 36.78
C PRO A 2 -37.25 -27.83 37.08
N LYS A 3 -36.74 -29.06 37.01
CA LYS A 3 -35.30 -29.32 37.12
C LYS A 3 -34.70 -29.00 35.78
N TYR A 4 -34.00 -27.91 35.63
CA TYR A 4 -33.21 -27.62 34.45
C TYR A 4 -32.05 -28.63 34.37
N ALA A 5 -31.84 -29.22 33.19
CA ALA A 5 -30.68 -30.04 32.93
C ALA A 5 -29.43 -29.18 33.07
N SER A 6 -28.53 -29.54 33.98
CA SER A 6 -27.26 -28.88 34.15
C SER A 6 -26.13 -29.77 33.69
N GLY A 7 -25.21 -29.23 32.86
CA GLY A 7 -23.99 -29.84 32.35
C GLY A 7 -23.89 -31.39 32.38
N LYS A 8 -23.63 -31.96 33.55
CA LYS A 8 -23.47 -33.39 33.75
C LYS A 8 -24.71 -34.27 33.43
N HIS A 9 -25.89 -33.66 33.51
CA HIS A 9 -27.18 -34.36 33.30
C HIS A 9 -27.94 -33.82 32.09
N ALA A 10 -27.31 -32.97 31.30
CA ALA A 10 -27.87 -32.47 30.07
C ALA A 10 -27.99 -33.58 29.05
N LYS A 11 -29.07 -33.56 28.28
CA LYS A 11 -29.30 -34.49 27.18
C LYS A 11 -29.35 -33.71 25.88
N ALA A 12 -28.96 -34.36 24.79
CA ALA A 12 -29.09 -33.86 23.44
C ALA A 12 -29.69 -34.89 22.52
N ILE A 13 -30.25 -34.46 21.42
CA ILE A 13 -30.82 -35.34 20.41
C ILE A 13 -29.74 -35.59 19.36
N SER A 14 -29.55 -36.86 19.00
CA SER A 14 -28.65 -37.24 17.91
C SER A 14 -29.26 -36.82 16.58
N ASP A 15 -28.47 -36.13 15.74
CA ASP A 15 -28.89 -35.73 14.39
C ASP A 15 -29.11 -36.94 13.46
N ARG A 16 -28.58 -38.12 13.82
CA ARG A 16 -28.70 -39.32 12.99
C ARG A 16 -29.94 -40.13 13.32
N SER A 17 -30.12 -40.51 14.59
CA SER A 17 -31.22 -41.35 15.03
C SER A 17 -32.43 -40.59 15.54
N GLY A 18 -32.27 -39.32 15.89
CA GLY A 18 -33.31 -38.53 16.57
C GLY A 18 -33.58 -38.98 18.01
N LEU A 19 -32.74 -39.86 18.58
CA LEU A 19 -32.86 -40.30 19.95
C LEU A 19 -32.14 -39.38 20.92
N GLU A 20 -32.61 -39.36 22.16
CA GLU A 20 -32.07 -38.55 23.22
C GLU A 20 -30.98 -39.29 24.00
N PHE A 21 -29.76 -38.70 24.02
CA PHE A 21 -28.60 -39.24 24.70
C PHE A 21 -27.98 -38.25 25.70
N PRO A 22 -27.17 -38.70 26.67
CA PRO A 22 -26.41 -37.79 27.51
C PRO A 22 -25.48 -36.90 26.66
N TYR A 23 -25.47 -35.58 26.94
CA TYR A 23 -24.69 -34.64 26.14
C TYR A 23 -23.18 -34.89 26.19
N ASN A 24 -22.66 -35.41 27.28
CA ASN A 24 -21.24 -35.77 27.43
C ASN A 24 -20.79 -36.99 26.59
N GLU A 25 -21.72 -37.76 26.04
CA GLU A 25 -21.47 -38.88 25.15
C GLU A 25 -21.67 -38.52 23.66
N MET A 26 -22.01 -37.25 23.40
CA MET A 26 -22.20 -36.73 22.05
C MET A 26 -20.88 -36.30 21.42
N VAL A 27 -20.68 -36.67 20.18
CA VAL A 27 -19.48 -36.35 19.38
C VAL A 27 -19.91 -35.65 18.09
N ARG A 28 -19.10 -34.70 17.64
CA ARG A 28 -19.34 -34.01 16.34
C ARG A 28 -18.64 -34.78 15.24
N GLU A 29 -19.39 -35.16 14.22
CA GLU A 29 -18.85 -35.78 13.01
C GLU A 29 -18.16 -34.79 12.06
N TRP A 30 -17.48 -35.30 11.07
CA TRP A 30 -16.78 -34.54 10.02
C TRP A 30 -17.72 -33.65 9.19
N ASN A 31 -19.00 -34.00 9.06
CA ASN A 31 -20.03 -33.24 8.36
C ASN A 31 -20.67 -32.13 9.24
N GLY A 32 -20.29 -32.06 10.51
CA GLY A 32 -20.79 -31.11 11.49
C GLY A 32 -21.98 -31.61 12.33
N SER A 33 -22.53 -32.79 12.03
CA SER A 33 -23.63 -33.38 12.78
C SER A 33 -23.21 -33.79 14.19
N LEU A 34 -24.10 -33.59 15.16
CA LEU A 34 -23.90 -33.98 16.55
C LEU A 34 -24.58 -35.36 16.78
N VAL A 35 -23.77 -36.38 16.99
CA VAL A 35 -24.24 -37.78 17.11
C VAL A 35 -23.75 -38.42 18.39
N HIS A 36 -24.41 -39.47 18.84
CA HIS A 36 -23.92 -40.26 19.95
C HIS A 36 -22.68 -41.08 19.53
N MET A 37 -21.77 -41.31 20.46
CA MET A 37 -20.50 -42.01 20.21
C MET A 37 -20.70 -43.41 19.58
N SER A 38 -21.80 -44.12 19.86
CA SER A 38 -22.13 -45.39 19.21
C SER A 38 -22.56 -45.28 17.75
N GLU A 39 -22.94 -44.11 17.32
CA GLU A 39 -23.40 -43.79 15.95
C GLU A 39 -22.33 -43.07 15.12
N TYR A 40 -21.19 -42.80 15.72
CA TYR A 40 -20.11 -42.03 15.10
C TYR A 40 -19.50 -42.79 13.92
N GLU A 41 -19.41 -42.13 12.78
CA GLU A 41 -18.72 -42.59 11.60
C GLU A 41 -17.53 -41.71 11.24
N PRO A 42 -16.34 -42.28 11.09
CA PRO A 42 -15.19 -41.52 10.62
C PRO A 42 -15.38 -41.14 9.16
N LYS A 43 -14.78 -40.00 8.77
CA LYS A 43 -14.78 -39.56 7.38
C LYS A 43 -14.16 -40.61 6.46
N GLN A 44 -14.86 -40.92 5.39
CA GLN A 44 -14.35 -41.85 4.39
C GLN A 44 -13.10 -41.28 3.70
N PRO A 45 -12.01 -42.06 3.60
CA PRO A 45 -10.77 -41.58 2.98
C PRO A 45 -10.93 -41.14 1.51
N GLN A 46 -11.95 -41.60 0.83
CA GLN A 46 -12.26 -41.22 -0.55
C GLN A 46 -12.75 -39.78 -0.68
N LEU A 47 -13.26 -39.18 0.40
CA LEU A 47 -13.71 -37.80 0.44
C LEU A 47 -12.56 -36.81 0.68
N GLU A 48 -11.38 -37.30 0.95
CA GLU A 48 -10.17 -36.49 1.03
C GLU A 48 -9.43 -36.56 -0.31
N PRO A 49 -9.21 -35.39 -0.96
CA PRO A 49 -8.44 -35.39 -2.20
C PRO A 49 -7.03 -35.92 -1.89
N LYS A 50 -6.58 -36.91 -2.64
CA LYS A 50 -5.21 -37.42 -2.51
C LYS A 50 -4.25 -36.30 -2.93
N PRO A 51 -3.20 -36.00 -2.14
CA PRO A 51 -2.19 -35.09 -2.55
C PRO A 51 -1.51 -35.61 -3.82
N MET A 52 -1.64 -34.87 -4.92
CA MET A 52 -0.98 -35.19 -6.18
C MET A 52 0.46 -34.72 -6.07
N SER A 53 1.42 -35.62 -6.01
CA SER A 53 2.85 -35.28 -5.88
C SER A 53 3.46 -34.62 -7.12
N ALA A 54 2.74 -34.60 -8.24
CA ALA A 54 3.17 -34.02 -9.50
C ALA A 54 2.49 -32.66 -9.82
N ASP A 55 1.58 -32.21 -8.99
CA ASP A 55 0.87 -30.94 -9.18
C ASP A 55 1.41 -29.88 -8.23
N ALA A 56 1.44 -28.62 -8.71
CA ALA A 56 1.75 -27.49 -7.85
C ALA A 56 0.68 -27.41 -6.77
N ILE A 57 0.97 -27.96 -5.61
CA ILE A 57 0.06 -28.01 -4.47
C ILE A 57 -0.25 -26.58 -4.08
N SER A 58 -1.49 -26.16 -4.30
CA SER A 58 -1.97 -24.91 -3.73
C SER A 58 -1.91 -25.02 -2.21
N LEU A 59 -1.12 -24.18 -1.60
CA LEU A 59 -1.01 -24.13 -0.15
C LEU A 59 -2.37 -23.75 0.45
N ALA A 60 -2.85 -24.50 1.43
CA ALA A 60 -4.14 -24.25 2.08
C ALA A 60 -4.18 -22.88 2.77
N ASN A 61 -3.04 -22.35 3.17
CA ASN A 61 -2.88 -21.03 3.80
C ASN A 61 -1.74 -20.28 3.14
N ILE A 62 -1.99 -19.74 1.96
CA ILE A 62 -1.01 -18.93 1.26
C ILE A 62 -0.94 -17.57 1.97
N ARG A 63 0.21 -17.29 2.55
CA ARG A 63 0.61 -15.92 2.90
C ARG A 63 1.79 -15.56 1.99
N PRO A 64 1.54 -15.09 0.77
CA PRO A 64 2.61 -14.60 -0.07
C PRO A 64 3.32 -13.47 0.67
N ALA A 65 4.65 -13.44 0.58
CA ALA A 65 5.41 -12.30 1.04
C ALA A 65 4.84 -11.07 0.35
N ARG A 66 4.30 -10.16 1.12
CA ARG A 66 3.79 -8.89 0.62
C ARG A 66 5.01 -8.08 0.22
N THR A 67 5.41 -8.15 -1.02
CA THR A 67 6.25 -7.14 -1.62
C THR A 67 5.36 -5.91 -1.77
N GLU A 68 5.37 -5.06 -0.76
CA GLU A 68 4.80 -3.73 -0.92
C GLU A 68 5.65 -3.03 -1.96
N ASN A 69 5.02 -2.66 -3.07
CA ASN A 69 5.66 -1.74 -3.99
C ASN A 69 6.05 -0.51 -3.19
N PRO A 70 7.27 0.03 -3.37
CA PRO A 70 7.68 1.22 -2.67
C PRO A 70 6.64 2.32 -2.94
N VAL A 71 5.98 2.74 -1.87
CA VAL A 71 4.87 3.69 -1.93
C VAL A 71 5.42 5.06 -2.31
N SER A 72 4.82 5.69 -3.32
CA SER A 72 5.06 7.10 -3.57
C SER A 72 4.34 7.92 -2.51
N TYR A 73 5.04 8.93 -2.00
CA TYR A 73 4.46 9.91 -1.09
C TYR A 73 3.69 10.96 -1.89
N PHE A 74 2.42 11.19 -1.56
CA PHE A 74 1.63 12.25 -2.16
C PHE A 74 1.95 13.59 -1.51
N LEU A 75 2.27 14.58 -2.35
CA LEU A 75 2.58 15.93 -1.89
C LEU A 75 1.29 16.69 -1.56
N PRO A 76 1.32 17.55 -0.53
CA PRO A 76 0.21 18.45 -0.24
C PRO A 76 0.02 19.48 -1.38
N VAL A 77 -1.08 20.22 -1.31
CA VAL A 77 -1.35 21.34 -2.20
C VAL A 77 -0.28 22.41 -1.99
N ASP A 78 0.18 23.03 -3.08
CA ASP A 78 1.20 24.09 -3.07
C ASP A 78 2.49 23.68 -2.34
N ALA A 79 2.92 22.42 -2.55
CA ALA A 79 4.06 21.85 -1.85
C ALA A 79 5.41 22.46 -2.25
N PHE A 80 5.51 23.05 -3.44
CA PHE A 80 6.77 23.56 -3.98
C PHE A 80 6.95 25.04 -3.66
N GLU A 81 8.17 25.41 -3.29
CA GLU A 81 8.60 26.78 -3.10
C GLU A 81 9.95 26.98 -3.79
N THR A 82 10.04 27.96 -4.70
CA THR A 82 11.31 28.32 -5.32
C THR A 82 12.17 29.12 -4.34
N TYR A 83 13.47 28.82 -4.28
CA TYR A 83 14.35 29.44 -3.31
C TYR A 83 14.62 30.90 -3.66
N ALA A 84 15.29 31.19 -4.77
CA ALA A 84 15.67 32.53 -5.19
C ALA A 84 15.58 32.70 -6.69
N ALA A 85 15.48 33.91 -7.18
CA ALA A 85 15.53 34.21 -8.59
C ALA A 85 16.84 33.68 -9.21
N SER A 86 16.76 33.12 -10.41
CA SER A 86 17.86 32.48 -11.12
C SER A 86 18.44 31.24 -10.42
N SER A 87 17.79 30.73 -9.39
CA SER A 87 18.14 29.44 -8.73
C SER A 87 17.25 28.32 -9.23
N GLY A 88 17.84 27.14 -9.41
CA GLY A 88 17.09 25.90 -9.69
C GLY A 88 16.65 25.17 -8.42
N VAL A 89 16.92 25.69 -7.23
CA VAL A 89 16.57 25.03 -5.97
C VAL A 89 15.09 25.18 -5.67
N ILE A 90 14.45 24.05 -5.40
CA ILE A 90 13.05 23.96 -4.99
C ILE A 90 12.99 23.33 -3.60
N ASN A 91 12.43 24.03 -2.65
CA ASN A 91 12.01 23.49 -1.36
C ASN A 91 10.66 22.79 -1.52
N VAL A 92 10.50 21.66 -0.86
CA VAL A 92 9.26 20.88 -0.88
C VAL A 92 8.75 20.69 0.54
N THR A 93 7.53 21.12 0.77
CA THR A 93 6.81 20.87 2.02
C THR A 93 6.15 19.50 1.95
N ALA A 94 6.55 18.59 2.80
CA ALA A 94 6.08 17.21 2.81
C ALA A 94 6.09 16.64 4.23
N PRO A 95 5.09 16.92 5.05
CA PRO A 95 5.06 16.53 6.46
C PRO A 95 5.15 15.00 6.64
N GLY A 96 6.12 14.55 7.41
CA GLY A 96 6.29 13.12 7.71
C GLY A 96 6.66 12.26 6.51
N HIS A 97 7.37 12.80 5.54
CA HIS A 97 7.64 12.14 4.25
C HIS A 97 8.46 10.84 4.31
N GLY A 98 9.23 10.61 5.36
CA GLY A 98 10.05 9.42 5.51
C GLY A 98 11.14 9.21 4.44
N LEU A 99 11.37 10.19 3.57
CA LEU A 99 12.40 10.13 2.54
C LEU A 99 13.79 10.32 3.15
N THR A 100 14.81 9.76 2.50
CA THR A 100 16.19 9.80 2.97
C THR A 100 17.05 10.71 2.10
N THR A 101 17.93 11.47 2.76
CA THR A 101 18.91 12.34 2.09
C THR A 101 19.85 11.52 1.18
N SER A 102 20.35 12.15 0.13
CA SER A 102 21.25 11.53 -0.86
C SER A 102 20.66 10.35 -1.63
N THR A 103 19.35 10.19 -1.60
CA THR A 103 18.64 9.19 -2.38
C THR A 103 17.95 9.87 -3.57
N THR A 104 17.89 9.18 -4.70
CA THR A 104 17.27 9.71 -5.92
C THR A 104 15.79 9.32 -5.94
N TYR A 105 14.95 10.33 -6.07
CA TYR A 105 13.49 10.20 -6.16
C TYR A 105 12.97 10.85 -7.44
N ARG A 106 11.88 10.32 -7.95
CA ARG A 106 11.20 10.86 -9.12
C ARG A 106 9.88 11.51 -8.71
N PHE A 107 9.62 12.68 -9.25
CA PHE A 107 8.34 13.37 -9.13
C PHE A 107 7.42 12.94 -10.27
N ARG A 108 6.16 12.73 -9.96
CA ARG A 108 5.11 12.36 -10.91
C ARG A 108 3.89 13.21 -10.62
N GLY A 109 3.27 13.74 -11.65
CA GLY A 109 1.98 14.41 -11.54
C GLY A 109 0.83 13.45 -11.36
N GLN A 110 -0.37 13.91 -11.60
CA GLN A 110 -1.57 13.07 -11.50
C GLN A 110 -1.54 11.90 -12.48
N PRO A 111 -2.01 10.72 -12.09
CA PRO A 111 -2.16 9.61 -13.03
C PRO A 111 -3.18 10.00 -14.10
N THR A 112 -2.79 9.88 -15.35
CA THR A 112 -3.68 10.06 -16.49
C THR A 112 -4.11 8.68 -16.98
N THR A 113 -5.40 8.40 -16.92
CA THR A 113 -5.96 7.29 -17.68
C THR A 113 -6.08 7.75 -19.14
N SER A 114 -5.16 7.33 -19.99
CA SER A 114 -5.41 7.40 -21.43
C SER A 114 -6.45 6.30 -21.74
N PRO A 115 -7.68 6.64 -22.18
CA PRO A 115 -8.56 5.64 -22.74
C PRO A 115 -7.95 5.20 -24.07
N GLY A 116 -7.18 4.12 -24.04
CA GLY A 116 -6.68 3.49 -25.25
C GLY A 116 -7.86 3.05 -26.10
N THR A 117 -7.99 3.62 -27.27
CA THR A 117 -8.85 3.11 -28.34
C THR A 117 -8.29 1.76 -28.77
N GLY A 118 -8.89 0.68 -28.27
CA GLY A 118 -8.65 -0.66 -28.79
C GLY A 118 -8.01 -1.63 -27.79
N THR A 119 -8.81 -2.59 -27.36
CA THR A 119 -8.52 -3.80 -26.57
C THR A 119 -8.01 -3.61 -25.13
N PRO A 120 -8.61 -4.30 -24.14
CA PRO A 120 -8.32 -4.12 -22.72
C PRO A 120 -7.05 -4.83 -22.23
N THR A 121 -6.03 -4.88 -23.03
CA THR A 121 -4.73 -5.45 -22.69
C THR A 121 -3.75 -4.31 -22.46
N ASN A 122 -3.50 -4.00 -21.22
CA ASN A 122 -2.53 -3.02 -20.70
C ASN A 122 -3.00 -1.55 -20.75
N ALA A 123 -3.79 -1.14 -19.77
CA ALA A 123 -3.88 0.27 -19.42
C ALA A 123 -2.48 0.72 -18.92
N VAL A 124 -1.72 1.34 -19.80
CA VAL A 124 -0.47 2.00 -19.41
C VAL A 124 -0.88 3.23 -18.60
N PHE A 125 -0.71 3.17 -17.29
CA PHE A 125 -0.89 4.33 -16.45
C PHE A 125 0.25 5.32 -16.73
N ALA A 126 -0.05 6.35 -17.48
CA ALA A 126 0.86 7.47 -17.66
C ALA A 126 0.61 8.50 -16.53
N TYR A 127 1.65 9.17 -16.12
CA TYR A 127 1.54 10.30 -15.20
C TYR A 127 1.68 11.61 -15.98
N ALA A 128 0.81 12.58 -15.68
CA ALA A 128 0.99 13.93 -16.16
C ALA A 128 2.28 14.54 -15.58
N ASN A 129 2.81 15.54 -16.23
CA ASN A 129 3.85 16.34 -15.61
C ASN A 129 3.24 17.23 -14.52
N PRO A 130 3.99 17.58 -13.46
CA PRO A 130 3.63 18.65 -12.55
C PRO A 130 3.31 19.96 -13.31
N GLU A 131 2.60 20.85 -12.66
CA GLU A 131 2.34 22.18 -13.22
C GLU A 131 3.63 22.99 -13.35
N ASN A 132 3.68 23.86 -14.37
CA ASN A 132 4.76 24.82 -14.51
C ASN A 132 4.57 25.93 -13.47
N PHE A 133 5.63 26.31 -12.79
CA PHE A 133 5.54 27.40 -11.82
C PHE A 133 6.86 28.21 -11.76
N ASP A 134 6.76 29.49 -11.58
CA ASP A 134 7.88 30.45 -11.47
C ASP A 134 9.01 30.26 -12.51
N GLY A 135 8.64 29.95 -13.75
CA GLY A 135 9.60 29.76 -14.85
C GLY A 135 10.18 28.35 -14.94
N ILE A 136 9.87 27.46 -14.01
CA ILE A 136 10.30 26.07 -14.01
C ILE A 136 9.23 25.21 -14.69
N SER A 137 9.65 24.42 -15.66
CA SER A 137 8.77 23.51 -16.38
C SER A 137 8.47 22.24 -15.58
N GLY A 138 7.20 21.85 -15.53
CA GLY A 138 6.79 20.60 -14.89
C GLY A 138 7.41 19.35 -15.51
N SER A 139 7.73 19.39 -16.82
CA SER A 139 8.45 18.30 -17.49
C SER A 139 9.86 18.11 -16.97
N ASN A 140 10.52 19.20 -16.57
CA ASN A 140 11.84 19.15 -15.97
C ASN A 140 11.77 18.67 -14.53
N ILE A 141 10.73 19.03 -13.77
CA ILE A 141 10.47 18.48 -12.43
C ILE A 141 10.21 16.96 -12.51
N ALA A 142 9.46 16.50 -13.51
CA ALA A 142 9.12 15.08 -13.70
C ALA A 142 10.21 14.23 -14.39
N LYS A 143 11.46 14.70 -14.36
CA LYS A 143 12.61 14.03 -14.97
C LYS A 143 12.61 12.52 -14.66
N ALA A 144 12.72 11.68 -15.71
CA ALA A 144 12.65 10.23 -15.57
C ALA A 144 13.78 9.65 -14.69
N ALA A 145 14.97 10.22 -14.77
CA ALA A 145 16.11 9.84 -13.92
C ALA A 145 15.95 10.25 -12.46
N GLY A 146 14.96 11.09 -12.16
CA GLY A 146 14.75 11.64 -10.82
C GLY A 146 15.80 12.69 -10.40
N TYR A 147 15.66 13.13 -9.18
CA TYR A 147 16.57 14.07 -8.52
C TYR A 147 17.07 13.50 -7.20
N THR A 148 18.33 13.74 -6.90
CA THR A 148 18.86 13.47 -5.56
C THR A 148 18.34 14.53 -4.62
N ILE A 149 17.63 14.13 -3.58
CA ILE A 149 17.08 15.04 -2.60
C ILE A 149 17.98 15.20 -1.38
N THR A 150 17.82 16.33 -0.71
CA THR A 150 18.40 16.57 0.61
C THR A 150 17.28 16.94 1.58
N THR A 151 17.14 16.17 2.66
CA THR A 151 16.12 16.44 3.70
C THR A 151 16.47 17.68 4.50
N GLY A 152 15.47 18.48 4.82
CA GLY A 152 15.62 19.80 5.45
C GLY A 152 15.14 20.92 4.54
N LEU A 153 15.25 22.16 5.03
CA LEU A 153 14.86 23.37 4.31
C LEU A 153 16.12 24.10 3.82
N TYR A 154 16.06 24.63 2.60
CA TYR A 154 17.15 25.45 2.05
C TYR A 154 16.79 26.93 2.17
N VAL A 155 17.52 27.65 3.04
CA VAL A 155 17.29 29.07 3.36
C VAL A 155 18.63 29.76 3.55
N ASN A 156 18.75 30.99 3.07
CA ASN A 156 19.98 31.82 3.18
C ASN A 156 21.23 31.06 2.69
N ASP A 157 21.13 30.42 1.53
CA ASP A 157 22.22 29.65 0.91
C ASP A 157 22.76 28.50 1.80
N ALA A 158 21.97 28.07 2.76
CA ALA A 158 22.33 27.01 3.68
C ALA A 158 21.19 26.02 3.92
N ARG A 159 21.58 24.79 4.25
CA ARG A 159 20.63 23.76 4.67
C ARG A 159 20.29 23.92 6.15
N VAL A 160 19.01 23.98 6.47
CA VAL A 160 18.48 23.85 7.83
C VAL A 160 18.16 22.39 8.08
N SER A 161 18.82 21.77 9.06
CA SER A 161 18.71 20.33 9.37
C SER A 161 18.24 20.06 10.79
N THR A 162 17.32 20.90 11.31
CA THR A 162 16.65 20.60 12.58
C THR A 162 15.75 19.36 12.41
N ASP A 163 15.47 18.63 13.48
CA ASP A 163 14.61 17.43 13.42
C ASP A 163 13.25 17.74 12.77
N TYR A 164 12.68 18.89 13.08
CA TYR A 164 11.44 19.36 12.46
C TYR A 164 11.61 19.61 10.96
N ALA A 165 12.69 20.28 10.54
CA ALA A 165 12.93 20.58 9.13
C ALA A 165 13.20 19.31 8.33
N VAL A 166 13.98 18.39 8.86
CA VAL A 166 14.30 17.10 8.22
C VAL A 166 13.07 16.21 8.08
N ALA A 167 12.14 16.25 9.03
CA ALA A 167 10.93 15.43 9.00
C ALA A 167 9.85 15.98 8.06
N ASN A 168 9.83 17.29 7.78
CA ASN A 168 8.72 17.94 7.09
C ASN A 168 9.09 18.62 5.78
N PHE A 169 10.39 18.76 5.49
CA PHE A 169 10.87 19.43 4.30
C PHE A 169 12.02 18.67 3.65
N PHE A 170 12.13 18.80 2.37
CA PHE A 170 13.32 18.44 1.60
C PHE A 170 13.48 19.40 0.42
N PHE A 171 14.64 19.41 -0.19
CA PHE A 171 14.89 20.21 -1.38
C PHE A 171 15.68 19.43 -2.42
N PHE A 172 15.56 19.90 -3.65
CA PHE A 172 16.31 19.40 -4.79
C PHE A 172 16.63 20.54 -5.75
N THR A 173 17.53 20.30 -6.69
CA THR A 173 17.91 21.31 -7.69
C THR A 173 17.54 20.79 -9.07
N VAL A 174 16.79 21.61 -9.82
CA VAL A 174 16.44 21.33 -11.22
C VAL A 174 17.64 21.63 -12.12
N ASP A 175 17.91 20.75 -13.07
CA ASP A 175 19.15 20.82 -13.88
C ASP A 175 19.17 21.98 -14.90
N THR A 176 18.03 22.29 -15.49
CA THR A 176 17.97 23.17 -16.68
C THR A 176 17.21 24.45 -16.51
N ASP A 177 16.22 24.47 -15.63
CA ASP A 177 15.38 25.63 -15.39
C ASP A 177 15.78 26.35 -14.11
N THR A 178 15.52 27.63 -14.09
CA THR A 178 15.72 28.49 -12.91
C THR A 178 14.48 29.31 -12.61
N ALA A 179 14.25 29.57 -11.34
CA ALA A 179 13.15 30.40 -10.90
C ALA A 179 13.22 31.82 -11.46
N THR A 180 12.11 32.36 -11.91
CA THR A 180 12.03 33.72 -12.44
C THR A 180 12.06 34.76 -11.31
N LYS A 181 11.32 34.52 -10.23
CA LYS A 181 11.17 35.44 -9.11
C LYS A 181 11.85 34.95 -7.84
N GLY A 182 11.74 33.68 -7.55
CA GLY A 182 12.12 33.09 -6.27
C GLY A 182 11.14 33.38 -5.14
N GLY A 183 11.13 32.57 -4.12
CA GLY A 183 10.20 32.66 -3.00
C GLY A 183 8.72 32.47 -3.39
N VAL A 184 8.47 31.89 -4.55
CA VAL A 184 7.11 31.64 -5.03
C VAL A 184 6.67 30.29 -4.49
N ILE A 185 5.56 30.30 -3.76
CA ILE A 185 4.90 29.07 -3.29
C ILE A 185 3.83 28.70 -4.32
N GLY A 186 3.80 27.44 -4.75
CA GLY A 186 2.81 26.94 -5.71
C GLY A 186 3.29 25.67 -6.39
N GLY A 187 2.43 25.05 -7.19
CA GLY A 187 2.74 23.81 -7.86
C GLY A 187 2.75 22.58 -6.96
N GLY A 188 3.05 21.44 -7.54
CA GLY A 188 3.04 20.19 -6.80
C GLY A 188 1.65 19.61 -6.53
N ASN A 189 0.59 20.26 -6.98
CA ASN A 189 -0.79 19.82 -6.80
C ASN A 189 -1.05 18.45 -7.43
N GLY A 190 -1.44 17.49 -6.62
CA GLY A 190 -1.66 16.12 -7.08
C GLY A 190 -0.40 15.37 -7.49
N CYS A 191 0.77 15.90 -7.13
CA CYS A 191 2.05 15.25 -7.39
C CYS A 191 2.37 14.18 -6.35
N SER A 192 3.16 13.22 -6.77
CA SER A 192 3.75 12.24 -5.88
C SER A 192 5.27 12.19 -6.07
N VAL A 193 5.96 11.86 -5.00
CA VAL A 193 7.41 11.63 -4.99
C VAL A 193 7.67 10.20 -4.54
N GLY A 194 8.48 9.47 -5.28
CA GLY A 194 8.78 8.07 -4.98
C GLY A 194 10.05 7.58 -5.65
N PRO A 195 10.49 6.35 -5.36
CA PRO A 195 11.68 5.78 -5.97
C PRO A 195 11.63 5.81 -7.51
N VAL A 196 12.80 5.97 -8.13
CA VAL A 196 12.93 5.98 -9.60
C VAL A 196 12.49 4.66 -10.22
N THR A 197 12.69 3.56 -9.51
CA THR A 197 12.38 2.19 -9.96
C THR A 197 10.89 1.86 -9.98
N LEU A 198 10.02 2.74 -9.49
CA LEU A 198 8.59 2.60 -9.73
C LEU A 198 8.34 2.80 -11.22
N SER A 199 8.26 1.69 -11.95
CA SER A 199 7.80 1.72 -13.33
C SER A 199 6.39 2.31 -13.40
N ALA A 200 6.16 3.10 -14.42
CA ALA A 200 4.84 3.59 -14.76
C ALA A 200 3.91 2.45 -15.12
#